data_3bbcb82059dace51302a3f56a374a9d0
#
_entry.id   3bbcb82059dace51302a3f56a374a9d0
#
_cell.length_a   1.000
_cell.length_b   1.000
_cell.length_c   1.000
_cell.angle_alpha   90.00
_cell.angle_beta   90.00
_cell.angle_gamma   90.00
#
_symmetry.space_group_name_H-M   'P 1'
#
loop_
_entity.id
_entity.type
_entity.pdbx_description
1 polymer ?
#
loop_
_entity_poly.entity_id
_entity_poly.type
_entity_poly.pdbx_seq_one_letter_code
_entity_poly.pdbx_strand_id
1 'polypeptide(L)'
;VTPIDGDIIIVDEASMIDMFLMNYLLKAIYKGTKLVLVGDTDQLPSVGPGSILKDIIDSKQVQTITLNQIFRQAAKSKIIVNAHRVNEGESFISGNVKETQIDEENIELLDDFFYINEANQEKIQQTIVSLCKGRLKKFGNYDFFSNIQVITPTKKGKLGTKELNVLLQKELNPEEVDKDEKEFGEIKFREQDRVMQTKNNYNL
;
A
#
# COMPACT_ATOMS: atom_id res chain seq x y z
N VAL A 1 9.96 28.72 -6.81
CA VAL A 1 8.80 27.90 -6.43
C VAL A 1 7.58 28.63 -6.94
N THR A 2 6.74 27.96 -7.71
CA THR A 2 5.44 28.52 -8.15
C THR A 2 4.52 28.56 -6.95
N PRO A 3 3.95 29.71 -6.57
CA PRO A 3 3.06 29.80 -5.42
C PRO A 3 1.78 28.97 -5.65
N ILE A 4 1.28 28.38 -4.56
CA ILE A 4 -0.02 27.71 -4.53
C ILE A 4 -1.02 28.73 -3.97
N ASP A 5 -2.01 29.08 -4.78
CA ASP A 5 -3.06 30.00 -4.39
C ASP A 5 -4.24 29.26 -3.76
N GLY A 6 -4.73 29.74 -2.62
CA GLY A 6 -5.85 29.16 -1.91
C GLY A 6 -5.93 29.61 -0.44
N ASP A 7 -7.15 29.73 0.07
CA ASP A 7 -7.39 30.05 1.48
C ASP A 7 -7.11 28.87 2.39
N ILE A 8 -7.33 27.65 1.90
CA ILE A 8 -7.12 26.39 2.61
C ILE A 8 -6.41 25.43 1.67
N ILE A 9 -5.33 24.84 2.12
CA ILE A 9 -4.62 23.75 1.44
C ILE A 9 -4.75 22.49 2.29
N ILE A 10 -5.25 21.42 1.70
CA ILE A 10 -5.36 20.11 2.33
C ILE A 10 -4.33 19.20 1.67
N VAL A 11 -3.46 18.62 2.47
CA VAL A 11 -2.44 17.66 2.04
C VAL A 11 -2.81 16.31 2.59
N ASP A 12 -3.17 15.39 1.69
CA ASP A 12 -3.44 14.00 2.03
C ASP A 12 -2.16 13.17 1.97
N GLU A 13 -2.16 11.99 2.63
CA GLU A 13 -0.99 11.11 2.76
C GLU A 13 0.25 11.83 3.33
N ALA A 14 0.04 12.72 4.30
CA ALA A 14 1.09 13.57 4.85
C ALA A 14 2.18 12.79 5.62
N SER A 15 1.95 11.52 5.97
CA SER A 15 2.97 10.60 6.51
C SER A 15 4.15 10.39 5.56
N MET A 16 3.92 10.55 4.24
CA MET A 16 4.95 10.41 3.20
C MET A 16 5.77 11.68 2.94
N ILE A 17 5.47 12.79 3.64
CA ILE A 17 6.18 14.05 3.45
C ILE A 17 7.47 14.05 4.25
N ASP A 18 8.59 14.22 3.53
CA ASP A 18 9.90 14.45 4.15
C ASP A 18 10.15 15.94 4.45
N MET A 19 11.25 16.22 5.12
CA MET A 19 11.65 17.57 5.52
C MET A 19 11.84 18.49 4.31
N PHE A 20 12.36 18.01 3.19
CA PHE A 20 12.59 18.83 2.00
C PHE A 20 11.28 19.20 1.33
N LEU A 21 10.38 18.23 1.17
CA LEU A 21 9.07 18.47 0.57
C LEU A 21 8.24 19.43 1.43
N MET A 22 8.23 19.27 2.75
CA MET A 22 7.57 20.21 3.66
C MET A 22 8.15 21.63 3.54
N ASN A 23 9.48 21.76 3.47
CA ASN A 23 10.10 23.08 3.30
C ASN A 23 9.70 23.74 1.96
N TYR A 24 9.59 22.97 0.87
CA TYR A 24 9.10 23.49 -0.41
C TYR A 24 7.63 23.88 -0.36
N LEU A 25 6.79 23.06 0.28
CA LEU A 25 5.38 23.36 0.49
C LEU A 25 5.20 24.68 1.25
N LEU A 26 5.88 24.82 2.39
CA LEU A 26 5.79 26.03 3.22
C LEU A 26 6.29 27.30 2.50
N LYS A 27 7.24 27.18 1.57
CA LYS A 27 7.70 28.29 0.71
C LYS A 27 6.73 28.59 -0.42
N ALA A 28 5.87 27.67 -0.79
CA ALA A 28 4.91 27.83 -1.88
C ALA A 28 3.57 28.39 -1.45
N ILE A 29 3.23 28.35 -0.16
CA ILE A 29 1.95 28.84 0.36
C ILE A 29 2.06 30.30 0.84
N TYR A 30 0.96 31.03 0.70
CA TYR A 30 0.90 32.42 1.16
C TYR A 30 0.71 32.50 2.69
N LYS A 31 1.21 33.59 3.26
CA LYS A 31 0.97 33.89 4.68
C LYS A 31 -0.53 34.08 4.92
N GLY A 32 -1.09 33.34 5.86
CA GLY A 32 -2.52 33.36 6.20
C GLY A 32 -3.32 32.20 5.60
N THR A 33 -2.77 31.45 4.64
CA THR A 33 -3.36 30.20 4.15
C THR A 33 -3.44 29.17 5.29
N LYS A 34 -4.58 28.53 5.45
CA LYS A 34 -4.74 27.40 6.36
C LYS A 34 -4.16 26.14 5.75
N LEU A 35 -3.27 25.47 6.45
CA LEU A 35 -2.72 24.17 6.06
C LEU A 35 -3.33 23.07 6.91
N VAL A 36 -3.93 22.06 6.25
CA VAL A 36 -4.47 20.86 6.88
C VAL A 36 -3.66 19.68 6.39
N LEU A 37 -3.04 18.96 7.31
CA LEU A 37 -2.30 17.72 7.03
C LEU A 37 -3.18 16.54 7.44
N VAL A 38 -3.40 15.62 6.51
CA VAL A 38 -4.15 14.38 6.73
C VAL A 38 -3.20 13.23 6.47
N GLY A 39 -3.13 12.25 7.37
CA GLY A 39 -2.24 11.11 7.20
C GLY A 39 -2.29 10.18 8.40
N ASP A 40 -1.58 9.08 8.28
CA ASP A 40 -1.51 8.01 9.27
C ASP A 40 -0.06 7.81 9.72
N THR A 41 0.22 8.07 10.99
CA THR A 41 1.57 7.94 11.57
C THR A 41 2.02 6.50 11.75
N ASP A 42 1.09 5.55 11.67
CA ASP A 42 1.37 4.12 11.80
C ASP A 42 1.71 3.46 10.45
N GLN A 43 1.46 4.19 9.34
CA GLN A 43 1.94 3.78 8.02
C GLN A 43 3.45 4.02 7.85
N LEU A 44 4.00 3.46 6.77
CA LEU A 44 5.41 3.65 6.45
C LEU A 44 5.76 5.13 6.32
N PRO A 45 6.85 5.58 6.97
CA PRO A 45 7.29 6.97 6.88
C PRO A 45 7.82 7.31 5.48
N SER A 46 8.10 8.60 5.26
CA SER A 46 8.76 9.07 4.04
C SER A 46 10.09 8.36 3.79
N VAL A 47 10.45 8.19 2.51
CA VAL A 47 11.77 7.66 2.12
C VAL A 47 12.88 8.69 2.38
N GLY A 48 12.55 9.98 2.29
CA GLY A 48 13.45 11.08 2.61
C GLY A 48 13.60 11.33 4.12
N PRO A 49 14.49 12.24 4.52
CA PRO A 49 14.78 12.48 5.93
C PRO A 49 13.63 13.20 6.65
N GLY A 50 13.37 12.78 7.88
CA GLY A 50 12.39 13.37 8.78
C GLY A 50 11.02 12.67 8.75
N SER A 51 10.32 12.71 9.88
CA SER A 51 8.99 12.15 10.08
C SER A 51 8.03 13.29 10.44
N ILE A 52 7.84 14.20 9.48
CA ILE A 52 7.26 15.53 9.72
C ILE A 52 5.89 15.47 10.39
N LEU A 53 4.98 14.62 9.89
CA LEU A 53 3.64 14.52 10.47
C LEU A 53 3.70 14.08 11.94
N LYS A 54 4.50 13.06 12.23
CA LYS A 54 4.70 12.56 13.59
C LYS A 54 5.34 13.61 14.48
N ASP A 55 6.39 14.28 14.03
CA ASP A 55 7.09 15.32 14.78
C ASP A 55 6.17 16.50 15.13
N ILE A 56 5.29 16.90 14.18
CA ILE A 56 4.28 17.95 14.42
C ILE A 56 3.29 17.50 15.49
N ILE A 57 2.77 16.28 15.42
CA ILE A 57 1.83 15.74 16.40
C ILE A 57 2.49 15.65 17.79
N ASP A 58 3.69 15.08 17.86
CA ASP A 58 4.43 14.91 19.12
C ASP A 58 4.82 16.24 19.77
N SER A 59 5.01 17.29 18.97
CA SER A 59 5.30 18.64 19.47
C SER A 59 4.16 19.26 20.28
N LYS A 60 2.92 18.82 20.03
CA LYS A 60 1.69 19.38 20.63
C LYS A 60 1.49 20.89 20.42
N GLN A 61 2.18 21.46 19.42
CA GLN A 61 2.08 22.90 19.11
C GLN A 61 0.98 23.19 18.08
N VAL A 62 0.48 22.18 17.39
CA VAL A 62 -0.56 22.28 16.37
C VAL A 62 -1.79 21.50 16.82
N GLN A 63 -2.97 22.04 16.58
CA GLN A 63 -4.23 21.34 16.86
C GLN A 63 -4.27 20.05 16.06
N THR A 64 -4.44 18.93 16.76
CA THR A 64 -4.51 17.59 16.17
C THR A 64 -5.82 16.92 16.52
N ILE A 65 -6.42 16.26 15.55
CA ILE A 65 -7.59 15.39 15.71
C ILE A 65 -7.17 14.00 15.30
N THR A 66 -7.28 13.05 16.22
CA THR A 66 -6.97 11.64 15.96
C THR A 66 -8.28 10.85 15.81
N LEU A 67 -8.38 10.11 14.69
CA LEU A 67 -9.52 9.24 14.42
C LEU A 67 -9.12 7.81 14.84
N ASN A 68 -9.51 7.40 16.02
CA ASN A 68 -9.14 6.12 16.63
C ASN A 68 -10.32 5.17 16.83
N GLN A 69 -11.51 5.52 16.37
CA GLN A 69 -12.66 4.63 16.43
C GLN A 69 -12.73 3.74 15.20
N ILE A 70 -12.67 2.43 15.42
CA ILE A 70 -12.95 1.45 14.37
C ILE A 70 -14.46 1.29 14.27
N PHE A 71 -15.04 1.58 13.12
CA PHE A 71 -16.46 1.30 12.90
C PHE A 71 -16.72 -0.21 13.02
N ARG A 72 -17.85 -0.57 13.66
CA ARG A 72 -18.24 -1.95 13.93
C ARG A 72 -18.16 -2.89 12.71
N GLN A 73 -18.41 -2.41 11.51
CA GLN A 73 -18.27 -3.18 10.28
C GLN A 73 -16.79 -3.48 9.94
N ALA A 74 -15.91 -2.50 10.15
CA ALA A 74 -14.47 -2.66 9.94
C ALA A 74 -13.83 -3.57 11.00
N ALA A 75 -14.35 -3.56 12.23
CA ALA A 75 -13.89 -4.43 13.31
C ALA A 75 -14.10 -5.94 13.04
N LYS A 76 -14.93 -6.32 12.09
CA LYS A 76 -15.07 -7.70 11.64
C LYS A 76 -13.95 -8.16 10.71
N SER A 77 -13.24 -7.26 10.05
CA SER A 77 -12.14 -7.59 9.15
C SER A 77 -10.90 -8.02 9.93
N LYS A 78 -10.40 -9.24 9.68
CA LYS A 78 -9.10 -9.69 10.22
C LYS A 78 -7.95 -8.81 9.75
N ILE A 79 -8.02 -8.22 8.56
CA ILE A 79 -7.00 -7.28 8.06
C ILE A 79 -6.91 -6.08 8.99
N ILE A 80 -8.04 -5.47 9.32
CA ILE A 80 -8.11 -4.28 10.20
C ILE A 80 -7.67 -4.63 11.62
N VAL A 81 -8.22 -5.70 12.19
CA VAL A 81 -7.86 -6.16 13.54
C VAL A 81 -6.36 -6.45 13.64
N ASN A 82 -5.79 -7.15 12.65
CA ASN A 82 -4.37 -7.47 12.64
C ASN A 82 -3.48 -6.23 12.47
N ALA A 83 -3.92 -5.22 11.71
CA ALA A 83 -3.18 -3.97 11.59
C ALA A 83 -3.03 -3.28 12.96
N HIS A 84 -4.13 -3.17 13.72
CA HIS A 84 -4.09 -2.61 15.08
C HIS A 84 -3.23 -3.44 16.03
N ARG A 85 -3.38 -4.76 16.05
CA ARG A 85 -2.57 -5.64 16.90
C ARG A 85 -1.06 -5.48 16.62
N VAL A 86 -0.68 -5.40 15.36
CA VAL A 86 0.73 -5.20 14.97
C VAL A 86 1.24 -3.84 15.44
N ASN A 87 0.43 -2.77 15.36
CA ASN A 87 0.80 -1.45 15.87
C ASN A 87 1.01 -1.45 17.39
N GLU A 88 0.23 -2.26 18.11
CA GLU A 88 0.35 -2.44 19.56
C GLU A 88 1.48 -3.41 19.95
N GLY A 89 2.20 -3.95 18.97
CA GLY A 89 3.29 -4.91 19.18
C GLY A 89 2.83 -6.34 19.45
N GLU A 90 1.56 -6.63 19.18
CA GLU A 90 0.98 -7.96 19.35
C GLU A 90 1.14 -8.82 18.10
N SER A 91 1.03 -10.13 18.28
CA SER A 91 0.99 -11.10 17.17
C SER A 91 -0.32 -11.00 16.40
N PHE A 92 -0.27 -11.11 15.08
CA PHE A 92 -1.46 -11.17 14.26
C PHE A 92 -2.26 -12.48 14.45
N ILE A 93 -3.55 -12.39 14.22
CA ILE A 93 -4.46 -13.54 14.22
C ILE A 93 -4.33 -14.26 12.88
N SER A 94 -3.98 -15.55 12.91
CA SER A 94 -3.89 -16.40 11.70
C SER A 94 -4.75 -17.66 11.87
N GLY A 95 -5.08 -18.30 10.73
CA GLY A 95 -5.86 -19.54 10.72
C GLY A 95 -7.37 -19.34 10.93
N ASN A 96 -8.03 -20.37 11.44
CA ASN A 96 -9.50 -20.45 11.53
C ASN A 96 -10.09 -19.77 12.78
N VAL A 97 -9.45 -18.73 13.30
CA VAL A 97 -10.03 -17.96 14.41
C VAL A 97 -11.22 -17.16 13.86
N LYS A 98 -12.40 -17.42 14.42
CA LYS A 98 -13.67 -16.84 13.95
C LYS A 98 -14.15 -15.67 14.80
N GLU A 99 -13.64 -15.53 16.00
CA GLU A 99 -14.09 -14.52 16.96
C GLU A 99 -12.90 -13.86 17.63
N THR A 100 -13.02 -12.58 17.93
CA THR A 100 -12.09 -11.83 18.77
C THR A 100 -12.86 -10.89 19.70
N GLN A 101 -12.22 -10.45 20.78
CA GLN A 101 -12.79 -9.48 21.70
C GLN A 101 -12.24 -8.10 21.41
N ILE A 102 -13.13 -7.14 21.16
CA ILE A 102 -12.80 -5.73 20.97
C ILE A 102 -13.76 -4.93 21.86
N ASP A 103 -13.24 -4.07 22.70
CA ASP A 103 -14.02 -3.22 23.62
C ASP A 103 -15.06 -4.04 24.45
N GLU A 104 -14.63 -5.21 24.98
CA GLU A 104 -15.46 -6.14 25.75
C GLU A 104 -16.58 -6.85 24.95
N GLU A 105 -16.72 -6.60 23.65
CA GLU A 105 -17.68 -7.29 22.79
C GLU A 105 -16.99 -8.43 22.01
N ASN A 106 -17.69 -9.59 21.91
CA ASN A 106 -17.27 -10.66 21.01
C ASN A 106 -17.66 -10.31 19.58
N ILE A 107 -16.67 -10.23 18.70
CA ILE A 107 -16.85 -9.89 17.29
C ILE A 107 -16.53 -11.11 16.42
N GLU A 108 -17.48 -11.50 15.58
CA GLU A 108 -17.28 -12.51 14.56
C GLU A 108 -16.41 -11.96 13.44
N LEU A 109 -15.28 -12.64 13.15
CA LEU A 109 -14.29 -12.21 12.18
C LEU A 109 -14.57 -12.77 10.78
N LEU A 110 -14.33 -11.93 9.77
CA LEU A 110 -14.34 -12.33 8.37
C LEU A 110 -13.09 -13.16 8.02
N ASP A 111 -13.21 -14.02 7.02
CA ASP A 111 -12.08 -14.76 6.44
C ASP A 111 -11.45 -13.95 5.29
N ASP A 112 -10.85 -12.81 5.62
CA ASP A 112 -10.24 -11.86 4.69
C ASP A 112 -8.72 -11.73 4.84
N PHE A 113 -8.11 -12.40 5.84
CA PHE A 113 -6.67 -12.42 6.08
C PHE A 113 -6.15 -13.86 6.15
N PHE A 114 -5.15 -14.18 5.32
CA PHE A 114 -4.52 -15.49 5.23
C PHE A 114 -3.01 -15.38 5.35
N TYR A 115 -2.40 -16.19 6.18
CA TYR A 115 -0.96 -16.26 6.35
C TYR A 115 -0.44 -17.62 5.90
N ILE A 116 0.55 -17.61 4.99
CA ILE A 116 1.23 -18.80 4.51
C ILE A 116 2.69 -18.71 4.94
N ASN A 117 3.10 -19.55 5.88
CA ASN A 117 4.49 -19.62 6.33
C ASN A 117 5.30 -20.50 5.39
N GLU A 118 6.22 -19.89 4.63
CA GLU A 118 7.14 -20.59 3.73
C GLU A 118 8.50 -19.87 3.73
N ALA A 119 9.59 -20.60 3.93
CA ALA A 119 10.95 -20.06 3.94
C ALA A 119 11.67 -20.24 2.60
N ASN A 120 11.24 -21.16 1.77
CA ASN A 120 11.87 -21.44 0.48
C ASN A 120 11.36 -20.45 -0.58
N GLN A 121 12.26 -19.62 -1.13
CA GLN A 121 11.94 -18.58 -2.09
C GLN A 121 11.29 -19.10 -3.38
N GLU A 122 11.70 -20.27 -3.88
CA GLU A 122 11.10 -20.87 -5.07
C GLU A 122 9.66 -21.33 -4.83
N LYS A 123 9.40 -21.92 -3.66
CA LYS A 123 8.05 -22.29 -3.25
C LYS A 123 7.15 -21.05 -3.05
N ILE A 124 7.71 -19.96 -2.53
CA ILE A 124 6.99 -18.68 -2.43
C ILE A 124 6.59 -18.18 -3.83
N GLN A 125 7.53 -18.16 -4.79
CA GLN A 125 7.23 -17.79 -6.18
C GLN A 125 6.14 -18.66 -6.78
N GLN A 126 6.24 -20.00 -6.63
CA GLN A 126 5.22 -20.93 -7.11
C GLN A 126 3.86 -20.69 -6.48
N THR A 127 3.83 -20.37 -5.18
CA THR A 127 2.60 -20.06 -4.47
C THR A 127 1.98 -18.76 -4.99
N ILE A 128 2.77 -17.70 -5.18
CA ILE A 128 2.30 -16.43 -5.75
C ILE A 128 1.70 -16.66 -7.14
N VAL A 129 2.41 -17.35 -8.02
CA VAL A 129 1.92 -17.68 -9.38
C VAL A 129 0.61 -18.46 -9.30
N SER A 130 0.55 -19.50 -8.47
CA SER A 130 -0.66 -20.34 -8.31
C SER A 130 -1.85 -19.53 -7.80
N LEU A 131 -1.63 -18.61 -6.86
CA LEU A 131 -2.66 -17.70 -6.36
C LEU A 131 -3.19 -16.80 -7.48
N CYS A 132 -2.30 -16.13 -8.21
CA CYS A 132 -2.65 -15.20 -9.28
C CYS A 132 -3.31 -15.92 -10.48
N LYS A 133 -2.81 -17.10 -10.86
CA LYS A 133 -3.25 -17.83 -12.06
C LYS A 133 -4.64 -18.45 -11.92
N GLY A 134 -5.10 -18.74 -10.71
CA GLY A 134 -6.42 -19.34 -10.59
C GLY A 134 -6.94 -19.66 -9.21
N ARG A 135 -6.10 -19.78 -8.17
CA ARG A 135 -6.61 -20.09 -6.84
C ARG A 135 -7.50 -18.98 -6.28
N LEU A 136 -7.09 -17.70 -6.42
CA LEU A 136 -7.88 -16.56 -5.98
C LEU A 136 -9.15 -16.37 -6.83
N LYS A 137 -9.09 -16.69 -8.14
CA LYS A 137 -10.28 -16.70 -8.99
C LYS A 137 -11.33 -17.70 -8.49
N LYS A 138 -10.90 -18.91 -8.10
CA LYS A 138 -11.81 -19.93 -7.53
C LYS A 138 -12.32 -19.57 -6.14
N PHE A 139 -11.50 -18.89 -5.34
CA PHE A 139 -11.83 -18.51 -3.97
C PHE A 139 -12.88 -17.40 -3.89
N GLY A 140 -12.73 -16.31 -4.66
CA GLY A 140 -13.58 -15.12 -4.57
C GLY A 140 -13.86 -14.44 -5.91
N ASN A 141 -13.70 -15.15 -7.02
CA ASN A 141 -13.84 -14.61 -8.38
C ASN A 141 -12.90 -13.42 -8.65
N TYR A 142 -11.72 -13.39 -7.99
CA TYR A 142 -10.73 -12.35 -8.22
C TYR A 142 -10.00 -12.56 -9.55
N ASP A 143 -9.89 -11.49 -10.32
CA ASP A 143 -9.13 -11.44 -11.57
C ASP A 143 -7.78 -10.76 -11.35
N PHE A 144 -6.71 -11.33 -11.91
CA PHE A 144 -5.36 -10.79 -11.72
C PHE A 144 -5.22 -9.37 -12.26
N PHE A 145 -5.78 -9.08 -13.41
CA PHE A 145 -5.61 -7.79 -14.05
C PHE A 145 -6.42 -6.66 -13.40
N SER A 146 -7.49 -7.01 -12.68
CA SER A 146 -8.43 -6.04 -12.09
C SER A 146 -8.33 -5.93 -10.57
N ASN A 147 -8.24 -7.07 -9.87
CA ASN A 147 -8.48 -7.11 -8.42
C ASN A 147 -7.27 -7.56 -7.59
N ILE A 148 -6.23 -8.15 -8.21
CA ILE A 148 -5.08 -8.69 -7.48
C ILE A 148 -3.89 -7.75 -7.62
N GLN A 149 -3.23 -7.45 -6.50
CA GLN A 149 -1.96 -6.74 -6.47
C GLN A 149 -0.94 -7.54 -5.67
N VAL A 150 0.20 -7.83 -6.26
CA VAL A 150 1.34 -8.44 -5.57
C VAL A 150 2.25 -7.33 -5.04
N ILE A 151 2.49 -7.33 -3.73
CA ILE A 151 3.36 -6.35 -3.06
C ILE A 151 4.56 -7.09 -2.47
N THR A 152 5.75 -6.54 -2.66
CA THR A 152 6.99 -7.07 -2.11
C THR A 152 7.88 -5.94 -1.57
N PRO A 153 8.61 -6.13 -0.47
CA PRO A 153 9.40 -5.08 0.16
C PRO A 153 10.71 -4.75 -0.59
N THR A 154 11.11 -5.57 -1.58
CA THR A 154 12.41 -5.42 -2.26
C THR A 154 12.26 -5.29 -3.78
N LYS A 155 13.26 -4.63 -4.40
CA LYS A 155 13.35 -4.52 -5.86
C LYS A 155 14.19 -5.64 -6.48
N LYS A 156 15.15 -6.19 -5.73
CA LYS A 156 16.14 -7.18 -6.20
C LYS A 156 15.91 -8.54 -5.53
N GLY A 157 16.48 -9.58 -6.14
CA GLY A 157 16.39 -10.96 -5.66
C GLY A 157 15.15 -11.69 -6.17
N LYS A 158 15.07 -13.00 -5.92
CA LYS A 158 14.00 -13.88 -6.42
C LYS A 158 12.58 -13.43 -6.07
N LEU A 159 12.41 -12.77 -4.93
CA LEU A 159 11.13 -12.24 -4.46
C LEU A 159 11.02 -10.72 -4.65
N GLY A 160 11.96 -10.11 -5.38
CA GLY A 160 11.91 -8.67 -5.71
C GLY A 160 10.99 -8.37 -6.88
N THR A 161 10.56 -7.10 -7.00
CA THR A 161 9.63 -6.67 -8.04
C THR A 161 10.13 -6.99 -9.45
N LYS A 162 11.46 -6.90 -9.72
CA LYS A 162 12.01 -7.20 -11.05
C LYS A 162 11.75 -8.65 -11.46
N GLU A 163 12.16 -9.61 -10.62
CA GLU A 163 12.00 -11.03 -10.90
C GLU A 163 10.55 -11.48 -10.89
N LEU A 164 9.76 -10.97 -9.93
CA LEU A 164 8.34 -11.31 -9.86
C LEU A 164 7.57 -10.76 -11.06
N ASN A 165 7.88 -9.58 -11.58
CA ASN A 165 7.23 -9.04 -12.76
C ASN A 165 7.51 -9.91 -13.99
N VAL A 166 8.76 -10.33 -14.21
CA VAL A 166 9.12 -11.22 -15.33
C VAL A 166 8.40 -12.57 -15.20
N LEU A 167 8.40 -13.14 -13.99
CA LEU A 167 7.75 -14.43 -13.74
C LEU A 167 6.24 -14.34 -13.95
N LEU A 168 5.58 -13.31 -13.38
CA LEU A 168 4.14 -13.15 -13.50
C LEU A 168 3.72 -12.81 -14.93
N GLN A 169 4.47 -11.97 -15.66
CA GLN A 169 4.20 -11.71 -17.07
C GLN A 169 4.25 -13.01 -17.89
N LYS A 170 5.30 -13.81 -17.72
CA LYS A 170 5.45 -15.11 -18.42
C LYS A 170 4.27 -16.05 -18.15
N GLU A 171 3.77 -16.09 -16.91
CA GLU A 171 2.76 -17.06 -16.48
C GLU A 171 1.32 -16.60 -16.72
N LEU A 172 1.07 -15.29 -16.71
CA LEU A 172 -0.27 -14.70 -16.76
C LEU A 172 -0.57 -14.01 -18.09
N ASN A 173 0.45 -13.47 -18.74
CA ASN A 173 0.38 -12.83 -20.04
C ASN A 173 1.51 -13.38 -20.95
N PRO A 174 1.45 -14.67 -21.35
CA PRO A 174 2.49 -15.28 -22.19
C PRO A 174 2.61 -14.60 -23.54
N GLU A 175 3.76 -14.81 -24.18
CA GLU A 175 4.01 -14.35 -25.54
C GLU A 175 3.06 -15.03 -26.51
N GLU A 176 2.44 -14.25 -27.39
CA GLU A 176 1.53 -14.68 -28.44
C GLU A 176 1.87 -13.90 -29.72
N VAL A 177 1.67 -14.53 -30.88
CA VAL A 177 2.02 -13.94 -32.18
C VAL A 177 1.32 -12.62 -32.48
N ASP A 178 0.12 -12.45 -31.93
CA ASP A 178 -0.75 -11.30 -32.19
C ASP A 178 -0.61 -10.19 -31.15
N LYS A 179 0.28 -10.33 -30.16
CA LYS A 179 0.49 -9.32 -29.12
C LYS A 179 1.67 -8.41 -29.45
N ASP A 180 1.43 -7.12 -29.39
CA ASP A 180 2.48 -6.12 -29.51
C ASP A 180 3.41 -6.14 -28.28
N GLU A 181 4.71 -6.07 -28.52
CA GLU A 181 5.73 -5.99 -27.49
C GLU A 181 6.63 -4.78 -27.71
N LYS A 182 7.05 -4.16 -26.62
CA LYS A 182 8.00 -3.05 -26.64
C LYS A 182 9.03 -3.19 -25.52
N GLU A 183 10.30 -3.17 -25.90
CA GLU A 183 11.41 -3.18 -24.95
C GLU A 183 11.80 -1.73 -24.55
N PHE A 184 12.01 -1.55 -23.25
CA PHE A 184 12.53 -0.31 -22.69
C PHE A 184 13.61 -0.65 -21.65
N GLY A 185 14.86 -0.58 -22.04
CA GLY A 185 16.00 -1.04 -21.25
C GLY A 185 15.93 -2.54 -20.97
N GLU A 186 15.89 -2.93 -19.70
CA GLU A 186 15.77 -4.34 -19.28
C GLU A 186 14.31 -4.81 -19.15
N ILE A 187 13.35 -3.93 -19.40
CA ILE A 187 11.92 -4.21 -19.21
C ILE A 187 11.28 -4.45 -20.58
N LYS A 188 10.60 -5.57 -20.73
CA LYS A 188 9.75 -5.87 -21.87
C LYS A 188 8.29 -5.64 -21.46
N PHE A 189 7.64 -4.70 -22.13
CA PHE A 189 6.21 -4.47 -22.03
C PHE A 189 5.48 -5.24 -23.12
N ARG A 190 4.37 -5.83 -22.75
CA ARG A 190 3.52 -6.60 -23.66
C ARG A 190 2.10 -6.06 -23.61
N GLU A 191 1.42 -6.08 -24.72
CA GLU A 191 0.00 -5.75 -24.76
C GLU A 191 -0.77 -6.54 -23.68
N GLN A 192 -1.72 -5.87 -23.00
CA GLN A 192 -2.45 -6.36 -21.82
C GLN A 192 -1.63 -6.42 -20.51
N ASP A 193 -0.37 -6.02 -20.50
CA ASP A 193 0.34 -5.87 -19.23
C ASP A 193 -0.32 -4.78 -18.37
N ARG A 194 -0.40 -5.06 -17.08
CA ARG A 194 -0.80 -4.04 -16.10
C ARG A 194 0.41 -3.15 -15.80
N VAL A 195 0.28 -1.87 -16.08
CA VAL A 195 1.36 -0.90 -15.94
C VAL A 195 0.99 0.22 -14.99
N MET A 196 2.01 0.84 -14.40
CA MET A 196 1.87 2.00 -13.55
C MET A 196 2.82 3.10 -14.01
N GLN A 197 2.32 4.32 -14.11
CA GLN A 197 3.16 5.49 -14.36
C GLN A 197 3.94 5.83 -13.09
N THR A 198 5.28 5.82 -13.18
CA THR A 198 6.18 6.06 -12.04
C THR A 198 6.70 7.49 -11.96
N LYS A 199 6.44 8.33 -12.96
CA LYS A 199 6.82 9.74 -12.98
C LYS A 199 5.63 10.59 -13.42
N ASN A 200 5.47 11.75 -12.78
CA ASN A 200 4.43 12.68 -13.19
C ASN A 200 4.64 13.12 -14.64
N ASN A 201 3.57 13.16 -15.41
CA ASN A 201 3.55 13.75 -16.75
C ASN A 201 2.59 14.94 -16.71
N TYR A 202 3.14 16.13 -16.68
CA TYR A 202 2.35 17.38 -16.63
C TYR A 202 1.88 17.88 -18.01
N ASN A 203 2.13 17.08 -19.05
CA ASN A 203 1.78 17.43 -20.45
C ASN A 203 0.61 16.59 -20.99
N LEU A 204 -0.09 15.87 -20.14
CA LEU A 204 -1.30 15.10 -20.47
C LEU A 204 -2.53 15.80 -19.90
#